data_1491957fa1924a6f4376f98819c979ed
#
_entry.id   1491957fa1924a6f4376f98819c979ed
#
_cell.length_a   1.000
_cell.length_b   1.000
_cell.length_c   1.000
_cell.angle_alpha   90.00
_cell.angle_beta   90.00
_cell.angle_gamma   90.00
#
_symmetry.space_group_name_H-M   'P 1'
#
loop_
_entity.id
_entity.type
_entity.pdbx_description
1 polymer ?
#
loop_
_entity_poly.entity_id
_entity_poly.type
_entity_poly.pdbx_seq_one_letter_code
_entity_poly.pdbx_strand_id
1 'polypeptide(L)'
;MSNVSTTSKERSKMFETILSSPGMSEKCKIALSLSRQNIILLCRLLDKGLLMDKKVLDDEIIAAFPGESVDDLRIVHDEILKKADLTEFYERLKLL
;
A
#
# COMPACT_ATOMS: atom_id res chain seq x y z
N MET A 1 8.92 -26.54 -23.04
CA MET A 1 8.65 -26.07 -22.71
C MET A 1 8.52 -25.47 -22.17
N SER A 2 8.34 -25.16 -21.99
CA SER A 2 8.03 -24.51 -21.54
C SER A 2 7.77 -23.99 -20.92
N ASN A 3 7.74 -23.59 -20.84
CA ASN A 3 7.40 -22.95 -20.25
C ASN A 3 7.01 -22.59 -19.67
N VAL A 4 7.08 -23.62 -20.05
CA VAL A 4 6.76 -22.90 -19.70
C VAL A 4 6.53 -22.12 -18.82
N SER A 5 6.30 -21.70 -19.05
CA SER A 5 6.09 -20.54 -18.24
C SER A 5 4.90 -20.69 -17.30
N THR A 6 5.10 -20.35 -16.06
CA THR A 6 4.03 -20.20 -15.09
C THR A 6 3.05 -19.20 -15.67
N THR A 7 1.78 -19.55 -15.79
CA THR A 7 0.77 -18.62 -16.26
C THR A 7 0.58 -17.52 -15.23
N SER A 8 0.06 -16.37 -15.64
CA SER A 8 -0.27 -15.29 -14.72
C SER A 8 -1.17 -15.77 -13.59
N LYS A 9 -2.09 -16.66 -13.92
CA LYS A 9 -3.01 -17.22 -12.94
C LYS A 9 -2.29 -18.05 -11.88
N GLU A 10 -1.31 -18.84 -12.28
CA GLU A 10 -0.52 -19.63 -11.35
C GLU A 10 0.34 -18.75 -10.46
N ARG A 11 0.93 -17.69 -11.01
CA ARG A 11 1.72 -16.74 -10.24
C ARG A 11 0.86 -16.02 -9.23
N SER A 12 -0.33 -15.59 -9.62
CA SER A 12 -1.27 -14.94 -8.71
C SER A 12 -1.62 -15.85 -7.54
N LYS A 13 -1.85 -17.12 -7.82
CA LYS A 13 -2.16 -18.09 -6.79
C LYS A 13 -1.00 -18.30 -5.84
N MET A 14 0.22 -18.31 -6.36
CA MET A 14 1.41 -18.42 -5.53
C MET A 14 1.54 -17.24 -4.58
N PHE A 15 1.36 -16.03 -5.09
CA PHE A 15 1.42 -14.83 -4.25
C PHE A 15 0.32 -14.85 -3.19
N GLU A 16 -0.90 -15.19 -3.57
CA GLU A 16 -2.00 -15.30 -2.62
C GLU A 16 -1.70 -16.31 -1.51
N THR A 17 -1.15 -17.46 -1.88
CA THR A 17 -0.81 -18.50 -0.93
C THR A 17 0.26 -18.02 0.05
N ILE A 18 1.30 -17.38 -0.46
CA ILE A 18 2.38 -16.86 0.38
C ILE A 18 1.87 -15.78 1.31
N LEU A 19 1.05 -14.87 0.81
CA LEU A 19 0.54 -13.74 1.59
C LEU A 19 -0.51 -14.15 2.61
N SER A 20 -1.11 -15.33 2.45
CA SER A 20 -2.05 -15.84 3.43
C SER A 20 -1.44 -16.90 4.35
N SER A 21 -0.11 -17.03 4.33
CA SER A 21 0.61 -17.94 5.23
C SER A 21 0.34 -17.61 6.70
N PRO A 22 0.47 -18.60 7.59
CA PRO A 22 0.29 -18.34 9.02
C PRO A 22 1.16 -17.19 9.52
N GLY A 23 0.56 -16.28 10.25
CA GLY A 23 1.26 -15.13 10.79
C GLY A 23 1.19 -13.88 9.93
N MET A 24 0.84 -14.00 8.65
CA MET A 24 0.81 -12.83 7.77
C MET A 24 -0.31 -11.84 8.10
N SER A 25 -1.37 -12.30 8.73
CA SER A 25 -2.46 -11.41 9.15
C SER A 25 -2.27 -10.83 10.54
N GLU A 26 -1.21 -11.23 11.23
CA GLU A 26 -0.94 -10.71 12.56
C GLU A 26 -0.46 -9.28 12.49
N LYS A 27 -0.93 -8.47 13.44
CA LYS A 27 -0.51 -7.08 13.51
C LYS A 27 0.81 -6.96 14.24
N CYS A 28 1.72 -6.16 13.70
CA CYS A 28 2.95 -5.83 14.38
C CYS A 28 3.04 -4.32 14.55
N LYS A 29 3.58 -3.90 15.68
CA LYS A 29 3.79 -2.48 15.92
C LYS A 29 5.12 -2.07 15.34
N ILE A 30 5.12 -1.00 14.58
CA ILE A 30 6.32 -0.48 13.95
C ILE A 30 6.54 0.93 14.46
N ALA A 31 7.70 1.16 15.05
CA ALA A 31 8.08 2.50 15.48
C ALA A 31 9.10 3.04 14.49
N LEU A 32 8.73 4.07 13.76
CA LEU A 32 9.57 4.69 12.75
C LEU A 32 9.73 6.18 13.06
N SER A 33 10.92 6.68 12.85
CA SER A 33 11.18 8.12 12.94
C SER A 33 11.38 8.66 11.53
N LEU A 34 10.52 9.57 11.13
CA LEU A 34 10.56 10.18 9.82
C LEU A 34 10.52 11.70 9.96
N SER A 35 11.21 12.40 9.07
CA SER A 35 11.07 13.84 9.01
C SER A 35 9.66 14.18 8.54
N ARG A 36 9.18 15.38 8.88
CA ARG A 36 7.87 15.84 8.40
C ARG A 36 7.82 15.84 6.89
N GLN A 37 8.90 16.24 6.25
CA GLN A 37 9.01 16.24 4.80
C GLN A 37 8.81 14.83 4.24
N ASN A 38 9.45 13.84 4.84
CA ASN A 38 9.31 12.45 4.38
C ASN A 38 7.93 11.88 4.67
N ILE A 39 7.27 12.33 5.72
CA ILE A 39 5.89 11.93 6.00
C ILE A 39 4.98 12.43 4.89
N ILE A 40 5.13 13.67 4.47
CA ILE A 40 4.35 14.22 3.36
C ILE A 40 4.61 13.44 2.08
N LEU A 41 5.88 13.15 1.80
CA LEU A 41 6.22 12.37 0.61
C LEU A 41 5.60 10.98 0.64
N LEU A 42 5.69 10.30 1.78
CA LEU A 42 5.09 8.97 1.92
C LEU A 42 3.58 9.02 1.68
N CYS A 43 2.90 9.99 2.29
CA CYS A 43 1.46 10.12 2.12
C CYS A 43 1.09 10.45 0.67
N ARG A 44 1.91 11.25 -0.01
CA ARG A 44 1.67 11.56 -1.41
C ARG A 44 1.82 10.33 -2.30
N LEU A 45 2.82 9.51 -2.02
CA LEU A 45 3.01 8.26 -2.75
C LEU A 45 1.85 7.29 -2.51
N LEU A 46 1.36 7.23 -1.29
CA LEU A 46 0.19 6.42 -0.98
C LEU A 46 -1.06 6.93 -1.72
N ASP A 47 -1.27 8.24 -1.75
CA ASP A 47 -2.39 8.81 -2.47
C ASP A 47 -2.32 8.47 -3.95
N LYS A 48 -1.16 8.63 -4.56
CA LYS A 48 -0.99 8.34 -5.98
C LYS A 48 -1.23 6.87 -6.27
N GLY A 49 -0.72 5.99 -5.43
CA GLY A 49 -0.91 4.56 -5.60
C GLY A 49 -2.32 4.09 -5.33
N LEU A 50 -3.01 4.70 -4.36
CA LEU A 50 -4.34 4.27 -3.96
C LEU A 50 -5.44 4.82 -4.84
N LEU A 51 -5.26 6.03 -5.37
CA LEU A 51 -6.35 6.76 -6.00
C LEU A 51 -6.22 6.96 -7.48
N MET A 52 -5.01 7.08 -8.00
CA MET A 52 -4.85 7.67 -9.31
C MET A 52 -4.15 6.81 -10.35
N ASP A 53 -3.46 5.79 -9.94
CA ASP A 53 -2.71 4.99 -10.90
C ASP A 53 -3.25 3.59 -11.01
N LYS A 54 -4.02 3.34 -12.06
CA LYS A 54 -4.55 2.01 -12.33
C LYS A 54 -3.44 1.00 -12.60
N LYS A 55 -2.26 1.46 -12.98
CA LYS A 55 -1.12 0.58 -13.22
C LYS A 55 -0.62 -0.09 -11.94
N VAL A 56 -0.87 0.52 -10.81
CA VAL A 56 -0.53 -0.10 -9.52
C VAL A 56 -1.29 -1.42 -9.37
N LEU A 57 -2.52 -1.48 -9.84
CA LEU A 57 -3.34 -2.69 -9.75
C LEU A 57 -2.90 -3.76 -10.73
N ASP A 58 -2.07 -3.40 -11.72
CA ASP A 58 -1.51 -4.37 -12.65
C ASP A 58 -0.30 -5.09 -12.08
N ASP A 59 0.22 -4.62 -10.95
CA ASP A 59 1.31 -5.31 -10.26
C ASP A 59 0.78 -6.62 -9.68
N GLU A 60 1.45 -7.71 -10.03
CA GLU A 60 1.01 -9.05 -9.65
C GLU A 60 0.95 -9.24 -8.14
N ILE A 61 1.90 -8.68 -7.43
CA ILE A 61 1.96 -8.82 -5.98
C ILE A 61 0.84 -8.02 -5.33
N ILE A 62 0.65 -6.77 -5.74
CA ILE A 62 -0.41 -5.92 -5.20
C ILE A 62 -1.77 -6.54 -5.49
N ALA A 63 -1.96 -7.05 -6.69
CA ALA A 63 -3.22 -7.67 -7.09
C ALA A 63 -3.57 -8.92 -6.27
N ALA A 64 -2.57 -9.54 -5.65
CA ALA A 64 -2.78 -10.74 -4.84
C ALA A 64 -3.33 -10.43 -3.43
N PHE A 65 -3.33 -9.16 -3.03
CA PHE A 65 -3.86 -8.78 -1.73
C PHE A 65 -5.38 -8.69 -1.77
N PRO A 66 -6.06 -8.93 -0.63
CA PRO A 66 -7.50 -8.67 -0.55
C PRO A 66 -7.81 -7.20 -0.86
N GLY A 67 -8.94 -6.94 -1.49
CA GLY A 67 -9.33 -5.58 -1.84
C GLY A 67 -9.40 -4.63 -0.64
N GLU A 68 -9.81 -5.15 0.50
CA GLU A 68 -9.91 -4.37 1.73
C GLU A 68 -8.58 -3.91 2.28
N SER A 69 -7.47 -4.55 1.86
CA SER A 69 -6.13 -4.13 2.30
C SER A 69 -5.81 -2.71 1.85
N VAL A 70 -6.29 -2.32 0.68
CA VAL A 70 -6.10 -0.96 0.17
C VAL A 70 -6.82 0.04 1.06
N ASP A 71 -8.05 -0.30 1.46
CA ASP A 71 -8.83 0.56 2.34
C ASP A 71 -8.18 0.71 3.72
N ASP A 72 -7.59 -0.36 4.23
CA ASP A 72 -6.85 -0.32 5.49
C ASP A 72 -5.68 0.66 5.41
N LEU A 73 -5.01 0.70 4.26
CA LEU A 73 -3.88 1.62 4.07
C LEU A 73 -4.34 3.07 3.98
N ARG A 74 -5.55 3.34 3.53
CA ARG A 74 -6.11 4.70 3.57
C ARG A 74 -6.27 5.18 4.99
N ILE A 75 -6.72 4.30 5.86
CA ILE A 75 -6.86 4.62 7.28
C ILE A 75 -5.49 4.93 7.87
N VAL A 76 -4.49 4.14 7.54
CA VAL A 76 -3.11 4.37 8.01
C VAL A 76 -2.57 5.69 7.48
N HIS A 77 -2.82 6.00 6.22
CA HIS A 77 -2.42 7.28 5.61
C HIS A 77 -2.94 8.46 6.43
N ASP A 78 -4.24 8.44 6.73
CA ASP A 78 -4.87 9.53 7.48
C ASP A 78 -4.34 9.59 8.90
N GLU A 79 -4.09 8.44 9.50
CA GLU A 79 -3.58 8.36 10.85
C GLU A 79 -2.16 8.91 10.97
N ILE A 80 -1.33 8.63 9.99
CA ILE A 80 0.04 9.14 9.94
C ILE A 80 0.03 10.67 9.91
N LEU A 81 -0.80 11.25 9.05
CA LEU A 81 -0.91 12.70 8.95
C LEU A 81 -1.44 13.31 10.25
N LYS A 82 -2.41 12.68 10.86
CA LYS A 82 -3.00 13.14 12.10
C LYS A 82 -1.98 13.13 13.24
N LYS A 83 -1.23 12.03 13.36
CA LYS A 83 -0.22 11.92 14.42
C LYS A 83 0.92 12.90 14.25
N ALA A 84 1.26 13.22 13.01
CA ALA A 84 2.30 14.20 12.72
C ALA A 84 1.78 15.63 12.76
N ASP A 85 0.47 15.82 12.96
CA ASP A 85 -0.19 17.13 12.92
C ASP A 85 0.03 17.84 11.59
N LEU A 86 -0.09 17.08 10.50
CA LEU A 86 0.15 17.57 9.16
C LEU A 86 -1.08 17.47 8.25
N THR A 87 -2.23 17.09 8.78
CA THR A 87 -3.44 16.90 7.97
C THR A 87 -3.81 18.17 7.21
N GLU A 88 -3.93 19.31 7.93
CA GLU A 88 -4.29 20.56 7.27
C GLU A 88 -3.21 21.05 6.33
N PHE A 89 -1.96 20.91 6.72
CA PHE A 89 -0.84 21.29 5.89
C PHE A 89 -0.89 20.54 4.56
N TYR A 90 -1.11 19.24 4.62
CA TYR A 90 -1.16 18.40 3.43
C TYR A 90 -2.34 18.78 2.54
N GLU A 91 -3.50 19.05 3.12
CA GLU A 91 -4.66 19.47 2.35
C GLU A 91 -4.40 20.78 1.61
N ARG A 92 -3.76 21.73 2.27
CA ARG A 92 -3.40 23.00 1.63
C ARG A 92 -2.38 22.80 0.52
N LEU A 93 -1.42 21.94 0.75
CA LEU A 93 -0.39 21.65 -0.25
C LEU A 93 -1.00 21.09 -1.53
N LYS A 94 -2.00 20.24 -1.40
CA LYS A 94 -2.67 19.66 -2.55
C LYS A 94 -3.45 20.70 -3.38
N LEU A 95 -3.81 21.81 -2.76
CA LEU A 95 -4.57 22.86 -3.45
C LEU A 95 -3.68 23.82 -4.25
N LEU A 96 -2.38 23.74 -4.08
CA LEU A 96 -1.45 24.56 -4.85
C LEU A 96 -1.27 23.95 -6.26
#